data_ab479b2fa836a09daffb04b56ec838e8
#
_entry.id   ab479b2fa836a09daffb04b56ec838e8
#
_cell.length_a   1.000
_cell.length_b   1.000
_cell.length_c   1.000
_cell.angle_alpha   90.00
_cell.angle_beta   90.00
_cell.angle_gamma   90.00
#
_symmetry.space_group_name_H-M   'P 1'
#
loop_
_entity.id
_entity.type
_entity.pdbx_description
1 polymer ?
#
loop_
_entity_poly.entity_id
_entity_poly.type
_entity_poly.pdbx_seq_one_letter_code
_entity_poly.pdbx_strand_id
1 'polypeptide(L)'
;LVRACLIGLLMPVSSDPKRDRDIFLKIMTMDEAGLRQRKSKLIDQETLETLLTESEIRSWLRDENGDPKPRWGAGLTTEEKDLVQRLAFDRLAYDERLDYCLRPEQIDGPSPEAWTDINAHLGTTATALPELVRQLGIRRFGHIPRVGDPVCGGGSIPFEAARLGCAAYASDLSPVAALLTWGALHLVGGDAKTRKRVHEIQKTAYEATLKEIDAHGLETNDKGWRHEQLYYVVEAKSPATGLWVPLAPAWVISEKYRVCAVIKKNAA
;
A
#
# COMPACT_ATOMS: atom_id res chain seq x y z
N LEU A 1 3.03 -8.72 6.71
CA LEU A 1 3.35 -10.09 7.10
C LEU A 1 4.87 -10.33 7.13
N VAL A 2 5.61 -10.10 6.01
CA VAL A 2 7.07 -10.37 5.91
C VAL A 2 7.86 -9.65 7.02
N ARG A 3 7.62 -8.36 7.22
CA ARG A 3 8.26 -7.58 8.30
C ARG A 3 8.05 -8.22 9.66
N ALA A 4 6.82 -8.64 9.98
CA ALA A 4 6.49 -9.28 11.24
C ALA A 4 7.25 -10.58 11.45
N CYS A 5 7.33 -11.43 10.41
CA CYS A 5 8.10 -12.67 10.46
C CYS A 5 9.59 -12.42 10.69
N LEU A 6 10.18 -11.48 9.94
CA LEU A 6 11.61 -11.17 10.08
C LEU A 6 11.96 -10.58 11.44
N ILE A 7 11.18 -9.65 11.94
CA ILE A 7 11.37 -9.05 13.27
C ILE A 7 11.18 -10.13 14.37
N GLY A 8 10.10 -10.92 14.28
CA GLY A 8 9.83 -11.98 15.25
C GLY A 8 10.92 -13.04 15.31
N LEU A 9 11.53 -13.39 14.17
CA LEU A 9 12.66 -14.32 14.12
C LEU A 9 13.95 -13.75 14.75
N LEU A 10 14.12 -12.43 14.73
CA LEU A 10 15.33 -11.77 15.24
C LEU A 10 15.23 -11.42 16.71
N MET A 11 14.04 -11.18 17.23
CA MET A 11 13.85 -10.82 18.62
C MET A 11 14.28 -11.93 19.57
N PRO A 12 15.07 -11.61 20.62
CA PRO A 12 15.37 -12.55 21.67
C PRO A 12 14.13 -12.82 22.52
N VAL A 13 14.03 -14.03 23.05
CA VAL A 13 13.02 -14.39 24.06
C VAL A 13 13.55 -13.96 25.43
N SER A 14 12.76 -13.22 26.20
CA SER A 14 13.07 -12.83 27.56
C SER A 14 12.30 -13.69 28.60
N SER A 15 12.48 -13.41 29.86
CA SER A 15 11.69 -14.00 30.94
C SER A 15 10.27 -13.40 31.05
N ASP A 16 9.95 -12.37 30.30
CA ASP A 16 8.65 -11.71 30.27
C ASP A 16 8.04 -11.74 28.84
N PRO A 17 7.35 -12.83 28.48
CA PRO A 17 6.75 -12.95 27.14
C PRO A 17 5.69 -11.89 26.83
N LYS A 18 5.03 -11.34 27.86
CA LYS A 18 4.05 -10.26 27.68
C LYS A 18 4.77 -8.99 27.24
N ARG A 19 5.87 -8.66 27.88
CA ARG A 19 6.69 -7.51 27.52
C ARG A 19 7.32 -7.70 26.14
N ASP A 20 7.80 -8.90 25.81
CA ASP A 20 8.32 -9.23 24.46
C ASP A 20 7.27 -8.92 23.39
N ARG A 21 6.02 -9.35 23.60
CA ARG A 21 4.90 -9.06 22.68
C ARG A 21 4.61 -7.56 22.59
N ASP A 22 4.58 -6.85 23.70
CA ASP A 22 4.31 -5.41 23.71
C ASP A 22 5.40 -4.64 22.95
N ILE A 23 6.65 -5.00 23.10
CA ILE A 23 7.79 -4.44 22.36
C ILE A 23 7.68 -4.80 20.85
N PHE A 24 7.33 -6.05 20.53
CA PHE A 24 7.08 -6.43 19.13
C PHE A 24 6.01 -5.58 18.49
N LEU A 25 4.87 -5.35 19.17
CA LEU A 25 3.80 -4.49 18.66
C LEU A 25 4.26 -3.03 18.48
N LYS A 26 5.11 -2.51 19.37
CA LYS A 26 5.73 -1.19 19.23
C LYS A 26 6.64 -1.12 18.00
N ILE A 27 7.51 -2.12 17.80
CA ILE A 27 8.38 -2.19 16.61
C ILE A 27 7.54 -2.23 15.33
N MET A 28 6.43 -2.96 15.34
CA MET A 28 5.48 -3.06 14.22
C MET A 28 4.53 -1.87 14.12
N THR A 29 4.62 -0.89 15.05
CA THR A 29 3.67 0.24 15.14
C THR A 29 2.21 -0.21 15.18
N MET A 30 1.95 -1.29 15.90
CA MET A 30 0.64 -1.92 16.09
C MET A 30 0.11 -1.75 17.51
N ASP A 31 0.83 -1.04 18.37
CA ASP A 31 0.35 -0.55 19.66
C ASP A 31 -0.50 0.72 19.49
N GLU A 32 -1.11 1.20 20.56
CA GLU A 32 -1.99 2.38 20.55
C GLU A 32 -1.33 3.63 19.94
N ALA A 33 -0.07 3.88 20.28
CA ALA A 33 0.68 5.03 19.75
C ALA A 33 0.99 4.84 18.26
N GLY A 34 1.39 3.64 17.87
CA GLY A 34 1.67 3.28 16.48
C GLY A 34 0.42 3.35 15.59
N LEU A 35 -0.75 2.94 16.08
CA LEU A 35 -2.01 3.09 15.34
C LEU A 35 -2.35 4.56 15.08
N ARG A 36 -2.21 5.42 16.10
CA ARG A 36 -2.40 6.87 15.94
C ARG A 36 -1.41 7.47 14.95
N GLN A 37 -0.15 7.06 14.98
CA GLN A 37 0.89 7.50 14.04
C GLN A 37 0.56 7.10 12.59
N ARG A 38 -0.02 5.92 12.39
CA ARG A 38 -0.38 5.40 11.06
C ARG A 38 -1.74 5.87 10.55
N LYS A 39 -2.57 6.52 11.36
CA LYS A 39 -3.86 7.03 10.93
C LYS A 39 -3.68 7.99 9.75
N SER A 40 -4.31 7.70 8.63
CA SER A 40 -4.18 8.46 7.38
C SER A 40 -5.52 8.84 6.75
N LYS A 41 -6.58 8.13 7.08
CA LYS A 41 -7.91 8.39 6.53
C LYS A 41 -8.76 9.13 7.56
N LEU A 42 -9.64 9.98 7.06
CA LEU A 42 -10.66 10.63 7.89
C LEU A 42 -11.82 9.67 8.15
N ILE A 43 -12.35 9.74 9.36
CA ILE A 43 -13.59 9.06 9.74
C ILE A 43 -14.72 9.94 9.20
N ASP A 44 -15.65 9.33 8.47
CA ASP A 44 -16.80 10.03 7.89
C ASP A 44 -17.82 10.46 8.94
N GLN A 45 -18.74 11.37 8.55
CA GLN A 45 -19.68 11.96 9.47
C GLN A 45 -20.65 10.93 10.08
N GLU A 46 -21.10 9.95 9.31
CA GLU A 46 -22.03 8.92 9.78
C GLU A 46 -21.37 8.08 10.88
N THR A 47 -20.15 7.66 10.67
CA THR A 47 -19.35 6.93 11.66
C THR A 47 -19.04 7.80 12.89
N LEU A 48 -18.72 9.08 12.71
CA LEU A 48 -18.53 10.02 13.83
C LEU A 48 -19.78 10.12 14.71
N GLU A 49 -20.97 10.20 14.13
CA GLU A 49 -22.24 10.27 14.86
C GLU A 49 -22.52 9.02 15.71
N THR A 50 -21.99 7.86 15.33
CA THR A 50 -22.12 6.63 16.11
C THR A 50 -21.13 6.53 17.28
N LEU A 51 -19.98 7.18 17.15
CA LEU A 51 -18.87 7.08 18.12
C LEU A 51 -18.85 8.20 19.15
N LEU A 52 -19.43 9.36 18.83
CA LEU A 52 -19.43 10.53 19.69
C LEU A 52 -20.64 10.53 20.63
N THR A 53 -20.48 11.15 21.78
CA THR A 53 -21.58 11.38 22.72
C THR A 53 -22.54 12.46 22.19
N GLU A 54 -23.78 12.48 22.67
CA GLU A 54 -24.76 13.49 22.26
C GLU A 54 -24.27 14.93 22.45
N SER A 55 -23.53 15.21 23.53
CA SER A 55 -22.96 16.53 23.79
C SER A 55 -21.90 16.93 22.80
N GLU A 56 -21.03 15.95 22.41
CA GLU A 56 -20.00 16.15 21.38
C GLU A 56 -20.61 16.32 20.00
N ILE A 57 -21.64 15.54 19.66
CA ILE A 57 -22.40 15.68 18.40
C ILE A 57 -23.00 17.08 18.31
N ARG A 58 -23.67 17.56 19.35
CA ARG A 58 -24.24 18.90 19.39
C ARG A 58 -23.17 19.98 19.23
N SER A 59 -22.05 19.86 19.91
CA SER A 59 -20.96 20.84 19.86
C SER A 59 -20.25 20.89 18.50
N TRP A 60 -20.02 19.77 17.88
CA TRP A 60 -19.13 19.68 16.71
C TRP A 60 -19.82 19.40 15.39
N LEU A 61 -20.92 18.62 15.38
CA LEU A 61 -21.57 18.15 14.17
C LEU A 61 -22.91 18.85 13.87
N ARG A 62 -23.49 19.56 14.82
CA ARG A 62 -24.78 20.28 14.69
C ARG A 62 -24.54 21.78 14.61
N ASP A 63 -25.47 22.50 13.96
CA ASP A 63 -25.54 23.96 13.98
C ASP A 63 -26.28 24.48 15.22
N GLU A 64 -26.47 25.81 15.31
CA GLU A 64 -27.18 26.46 16.43
C GLU A 64 -28.64 26.03 16.58
N ASN A 65 -29.27 25.55 15.50
CA ASN A 65 -30.65 25.06 15.48
C ASN A 65 -30.73 23.55 15.80
N GLY A 66 -29.58 22.85 15.90
CA GLY A 66 -29.52 21.42 16.13
C GLY A 66 -29.57 20.59 14.85
N ASP A 67 -29.54 21.21 13.67
CA ASP A 67 -29.51 20.53 12.38
C ASP A 67 -28.09 20.04 12.02
N PRO A 68 -27.95 18.93 11.23
CA PRO A 68 -26.67 18.51 10.76
C PRO A 68 -25.96 19.60 9.96
N LYS A 69 -24.69 19.87 10.27
CA LYS A 69 -23.89 20.79 9.45
C LYS A 69 -23.78 20.27 8.01
N PRO A 70 -23.84 21.14 6.99
CA PRO A 70 -23.88 20.73 5.58
C PRO A 70 -22.63 19.97 5.11
N ARG A 71 -21.57 20.07 5.86
CA ARG A 71 -20.31 19.35 5.66
C ARG A 71 -19.63 19.13 7.00
N TRP A 72 -19.13 17.91 7.21
CA TRP A 72 -18.32 17.59 8.38
C TRP A 72 -17.23 18.65 8.61
N GLY A 73 -17.10 19.07 9.84
CA GLY A 73 -16.12 20.06 10.25
C GLY A 73 -16.40 21.51 9.81
N ALA A 74 -17.59 21.81 9.25
CA ALA A 74 -17.96 23.19 8.97
C ALA A 74 -17.99 24.03 10.28
N GLY A 75 -17.29 25.17 10.26
CA GLY A 75 -17.16 26.04 11.42
C GLY A 75 -16.17 25.61 12.50
N LEU A 76 -15.53 24.44 12.36
CA LEU A 76 -14.48 23.98 13.27
C LEU A 76 -13.10 24.45 12.81
N THR A 77 -12.26 24.79 13.79
CA THR A 77 -10.82 25.00 13.58
C THR A 77 -10.11 23.70 13.19
N THR A 78 -8.90 23.80 12.72
CA THR A 78 -8.08 22.60 12.39
C THR A 78 -7.85 21.74 13.63
N GLU A 79 -7.55 22.37 14.76
CA GLU A 79 -7.31 21.70 16.04
C GLU A 79 -8.54 20.94 16.55
N GLU A 80 -9.72 21.55 16.44
CA GLU A 80 -10.99 20.89 16.80
C GLU A 80 -11.30 19.71 15.89
N LYS A 81 -11.06 19.84 14.58
CA LYS A 81 -11.21 18.71 13.65
C LYS A 81 -10.29 17.56 13.99
N ASP A 82 -9.04 17.84 14.30
CA ASP A 82 -8.07 16.81 14.69
C ASP A 82 -8.46 16.17 16.03
N LEU A 83 -8.97 16.94 16.98
CA LEU A 83 -9.45 16.42 18.26
C LEU A 83 -10.63 15.47 18.06
N VAL A 84 -11.64 15.86 17.28
CA VAL A 84 -12.83 15.04 16.99
C VAL A 84 -12.42 13.73 16.32
N GLN A 85 -11.56 13.81 15.30
CA GLN A 85 -11.05 12.65 14.59
C GLN A 85 -10.23 11.70 15.48
N ARG A 86 -9.46 12.26 16.41
CA ARG A 86 -8.68 11.49 17.36
C ARG A 86 -9.57 10.80 18.39
N LEU A 87 -10.53 11.52 18.98
CA LEU A 87 -11.47 10.94 19.95
C LEU A 87 -12.29 9.80 19.33
N ALA A 88 -12.81 10.00 18.13
CA ALA A 88 -13.55 8.97 17.43
C ALA A 88 -12.65 7.75 17.12
N PHE A 89 -11.44 7.98 16.62
CA PHE A 89 -10.48 6.91 16.34
C PHE A 89 -10.13 6.08 17.57
N ASP A 90 -9.96 6.74 18.73
CA ASP A 90 -9.64 6.06 20.00
C ASP A 90 -10.83 5.23 20.55
N ARG A 91 -12.06 5.50 20.10
CA ARG A 91 -13.26 4.74 20.47
C ARG A 91 -13.57 3.56 19.55
N LEU A 92 -12.99 3.51 18.36
CA LEU A 92 -13.11 2.36 17.47
C LEU A 92 -12.48 1.12 18.08
N ALA A 93 -13.02 -0.05 17.78
CA ALA A 93 -12.38 -1.32 18.08
C ALA A 93 -11.04 -1.45 17.33
N TYR A 94 -10.13 -2.29 17.82
CA TYR A 94 -8.79 -2.43 17.24
C TYR A 94 -8.82 -2.73 15.76
N ASP A 95 -9.65 -3.68 15.33
CA ASP A 95 -9.73 -4.10 13.93
C ASP A 95 -10.31 -3.00 13.03
N GLU A 96 -11.29 -2.24 13.51
CA GLU A 96 -11.87 -1.11 12.80
C GLU A 96 -10.86 0.02 12.60
N ARG A 97 -9.97 0.27 13.57
CA ARG A 97 -8.89 1.27 13.44
C ARG A 97 -7.94 0.95 12.29
N LEU A 98 -7.74 -0.33 11.97
CA LEU A 98 -6.82 -0.75 10.90
C LEU A 98 -7.29 -0.25 9.52
N ASP A 99 -8.59 -0.10 9.30
CA ASP A 99 -9.15 0.42 8.05
C ASP A 99 -8.80 1.89 7.79
N TYR A 100 -8.50 2.64 8.86
CA TYR A 100 -8.09 4.04 8.79
C TYR A 100 -6.58 4.24 8.79
N CYS A 101 -5.80 3.17 8.96
CA CYS A 101 -4.35 3.22 9.09
C CYS A 101 -3.61 2.87 7.80
N LEU A 102 -2.46 3.50 7.59
CA LEU A 102 -1.43 2.98 6.69
C LEU A 102 -0.92 1.63 7.20
N ARG A 103 -0.43 0.78 6.32
CA ARG A 103 0.25 -0.45 6.73
C ARG A 103 1.59 -0.13 7.41
N PRO A 104 2.08 -0.98 8.34
CA PRO A 104 3.37 -0.75 9.01
C PRO A 104 4.54 -0.50 8.05
N GLU A 105 4.53 -1.14 6.89
CA GLU A 105 5.56 -0.97 5.86
C GLU A 105 5.47 0.33 5.04
N GLN A 106 4.42 1.13 5.24
CA GLN A 106 4.23 2.41 4.53
C GLN A 106 4.73 3.61 5.34
N ILE A 107 5.20 3.38 6.56
CA ILE A 107 5.83 4.39 7.40
C ILE A 107 7.28 3.99 7.74
N ASP A 108 8.09 4.94 8.15
CA ASP A 108 9.52 4.73 8.41
C ASP A 108 9.80 3.85 9.65
N GLY A 109 8.82 3.70 10.54
CA GLY A 109 8.93 2.87 11.73
C GLY A 109 8.37 3.53 12.98
N PRO A 110 8.75 3.05 14.18
CA PRO A 110 8.31 3.58 15.47
C PRO A 110 8.65 5.06 15.66
N SER A 111 7.85 5.74 16.49
CA SER A 111 8.13 7.13 16.89
C SER A 111 9.42 7.22 17.72
N PRO A 112 10.05 8.41 17.82
CA PRO A 112 11.24 8.60 18.63
C PRO A 112 11.07 8.16 20.09
N GLU A 113 9.89 8.37 20.67
CA GLU A 113 9.57 7.98 22.05
C GLU A 113 9.52 6.45 22.21
N ALA A 114 8.98 5.74 21.21
CA ALA A 114 8.88 4.28 21.24
C ALA A 114 10.26 3.61 21.22
N TRP A 115 11.26 4.22 20.58
CA TRP A 115 12.63 3.72 20.55
C TRP A 115 13.29 3.62 21.92
N THR A 116 12.94 4.48 22.87
CA THR A 116 13.45 4.42 24.24
C THR A 116 13.07 3.09 24.90
N ASP A 117 11.80 2.72 24.81
CA ASP A 117 11.27 1.47 25.34
C ASP A 117 11.85 0.23 24.64
N ILE A 118 11.89 0.28 23.31
CA ILE A 118 12.41 -0.81 22.47
C ILE A 118 13.89 -1.07 22.82
N ASN A 119 14.70 -0.04 22.86
CA ASN A 119 16.12 -0.13 23.15
C ASN A 119 16.39 -0.62 24.58
N ALA A 120 15.63 -0.12 25.57
CA ALA A 120 15.77 -0.54 26.95
C ALA A 120 15.48 -2.04 27.12
N HIS A 121 14.44 -2.57 26.47
CA HIS A 121 14.08 -3.97 26.55
C HIS A 121 15.04 -4.88 25.78
N LEU A 122 15.40 -4.50 24.56
CA LEU A 122 16.24 -5.32 23.68
C LEU A 122 17.75 -5.12 23.93
N GLY A 123 18.14 -4.15 24.76
CA GLY A 123 19.56 -3.79 24.99
C GLY A 123 20.23 -3.30 23.71
N THR A 124 19.53 -2.47 22.93
CA THR A 124 19.99 -1.89 21.67
C THR A 124 20.07 -0.37 21.76
N THR A 125 20.58 0.27 20.70
CA THR A 125 20.69 1.74 20.60
C THR A 125 20.15 2.24 19.26
N ALA A 126 19.26 1.48 18.65
CA ALA A 126 18.74 1.79 17.32
C ALA A 126 17.79 2.99 17.35
N THR A 127 17.78 3.73 16.25
CA THR A 127 16.85 4.84 15.98
C THR A 127 16.01 4.60 14.72
N ALA A 128 16.28 3.49 14.01
CA ALA A 128 15.59 3.08 12.82
C ALA A 128 15.54 1.54 12.72
N LEU A 129 14.56 1.02 11.99
CA LEU A 129 14.38 -0.43 11.81
C LEU A 129 15.62 -1.14 11.22
N PRO A 130 16.29 -0.62 10.18
CA PRO A 130 17.48 -1.26 9.64
C PRO A 130 18.62 -1.37 10.66
N GLU A 131 18.76 -0.38 11.52
CA GLU A 131 19.77 -0.40 12.57
C GLU A 131 19.45 -1.44 13.66
N LEU A 132 18.17 -1.52 14.08
CA LEU A 132 17.71 -2.53 15.01
C LEU A 132 17.97 -3.94 14.47
N VAL A 133 17.56 -4.20 13.21
CA VAL A 133 17.77 -5.49 12.55
C VAL A 133 19.25 -5.85 12.47
N ARG A 134 20.10 -4.89 12.14
CA ARG A 134 21.56 -5.08 12.12
C ARG A 134 22.09 -5.45 13.51
N GLN A 135 21.70 -4.72 14.57
CA GLN A 135 22.18 -4.97 15.93
C GLN A 135 21.74 -6.35 16.45
N LEU A 136 20.47 -6.71 16.24
CA LEU A 136 19.92 -8.01 16.62
C LEU A 136 20.58 -9.15 15.83
N GLY A 137 20.76 -8.94 14.51
CA GLY A 137 21.40 -9.94 13.65
C GLY A 137 22.85 -10.21 14.00
N ILE A 138 23.66 -9.16 14.26
CA ILE A 138 25.06 -9.30 14.68
C ILE A 138 25.12 -10.02 16.03
N ARG A 139 24.24 -9.69 16.98
CA ARG A 139 24.18 -10.36 18.27
C ARG A 139 23.84 -11.85 18.16
N ARG A 140 22.91 -12.22 17.27
CA ARG A 140 22.42 -13.59 17.13
C ARG A 140 23.28 -14.45 16.22
N PHE A 141 23.79 -13.92 15.11
CA PHE A 141 24.44 -14.65 14.04
C PHE A 141 25.91 -14.26 13.81
N GLY A 142 26.39 -13.19 14.46
CA GLY A 142 27.71 -12.64 14.19
C GLY A 142 27.82 -11.80 12.92
N HIS A 143 26.74 -11.65 12.17
CA HIS A 143 26.70 -10.88 10.91
C HIS A 143 25.31 -10.28 10.66
N ILE A 144 25.19 -9.42 9.64
CA ILE A 144 23.91 -8.89 9.15
C ILE A 144 23.02 -10.06 8.71
N PRO A 145 21.72 -10.06 9.08
CA PRO A 145 20.80 -11.13 8.71
C PRO A 145 20.77 -11.36 7.20
N ARG A 146 20.75 -12.61 6.79
CA ARG A 146 20.61 -13.01 5.39
C ARG A 146 19.24 -13.62 5.17
N VAL A 147 18.55 -13.17 4.14
CA VAL A 147 17.21 -13.64 3.78
C VAL A 147 17.25 -14.12 2.35
N GLY A 148 16.90 -15.39 2.15
CA GLY A 148 16.83 -16.03 0.82
C GLY A 148 15.38 -16.37 0.49
N ASP A 149 14.96 -16.06 -0.74
CA ASP A 149 13.67 -16.44 -1.30
C ASP A 149 13.91 -17.15 -2.66
N PRO A 150 13.81 -18.49 -2.70
CA PRO A 150 14.10 -19.26 -3.92
C PRO A 150 12.97 -19.22 -4.95
N VAL A 151 11.78 -18.72 -4.63
CA VAL A 151 10.62 -18.61 -5.52
C VAL A 151 9.98 -17.23 -5.30
N CYS A 152 10.75 -16.18 -5.64
CA CYS A 152 10.48 -14.82 -5.18
C CYS A 152 9.27 -14.14 -5.85
N GLY A 153 8.77 -14.64 -6.98
CA GLY A 153 7.66 -14.01 -7.69
C GLY A 153 7.90 -12.53 -7.94
N GLY A 154 6.99 -11.68 -7.47
CA GLY A 154 7.13 -10.21 -7.55
C GLY A 154 8.12 -9.59 -6.55
N GLY A 155 8.85 -10.38 -5.76
CA GLY A 155 9.93 -9.90 -4.90
C GLY A 155 9.51 -9.32 -3.55
N SER A 156 8.31 -9.61 -3.06
CA SER A 156 7.81 -9.02 -1.80
C SER A 156 8.69 -9.32 -0.59
N ILE A 157 9.19 -10.56 -0.48
CA ILE A 157 10.05 -10.98 0.63
C ILE A 157 11.44 -10.32 0.53
N PRO A 158 12.18 -10.46 -0.58
CA PRO A 158 13.51 -9.86 -0.68
C PRO A 158 13.47 -8.34 -0.64
N PHE A 159 12.42 -7.71 -1.17
CA PHE A 159 12.27 -6.26 -1.11
C PHE A 159 12.11 -5.75 0.33
N GLU A 160 11.21 -6.36 1.12
CA GLU A 160 11.03 -5.96 2.52
C GLU A 160 12.25 -6.31 3.38
N ALA A 161 12.90 -7.46 3.11
CA ALA A 161 14.15 -7.81 3.77
C ALA A 161 15.25 -6.77 3.53
N ALA A 162 15.41 -6.31 2.29
CA ALA A 162 16.37 -5.25 1.94
C ALA A 162 16.01 -3.93 2.62
N ARG A 163 14.73 -3.53 2.68
CA ARG A 163 14.27 -2.32 3.40
C ARG A 163 14.58 -2.38 4.89
N LEU A 164 14.56 -3.57 5.46
CA LEU A 164 14.93 -3.80 6.87
C LEU A 164 16.44 -3.90 7.09
N GLY A 165 17.26 -3.74 6.05
CA GLY A 165 18.72 -3.78 6.15
C GLY A 165 19.32 -5.19 6.18
N CYS A 166 18.55 -6.22 5.80
CA CYS A 166 19.07 -7.57 5.59
C CYS A 166 19.83 -7.69 4.25
N ALA A 167 20.77 -8.63 4.16
CA ALA A 167 21.29 -9.08 2.89
C ALA A 167 20.26 -10.00 2.22
N ALA A 168 19.63 -9.51 1.15
CA ALA A 168 18.55 -10.21 0.47
C ALA A 168 19.06 -10.97 -0.77
N TYR A 169 18.63 -12.21 -0.92
CA TYR A 169 18.89 -13.08 -2.06
C TYR A 169 17.57 -13.58 -2.61
N ALA A 170 17.44 -13.57 -3.92
CA ALA A 170 16.21 -13.99 -4.59
C ALA A 170 16.52 -14.77 -5.86
N SER A 171 15.70 -15.78 -6.13
CA SER A 171 15.68 -16.49 -7.41
C SER A 171 14.26 -16.87 -7.77
N ASP A 172 14.02 -17.14 -9.05
CA ASP A 172 12.75 -17.65 -9.56
C ASP A 172 12.98 -18.42 -10.85
N LEU A 173 12.10 -19.39 -11.15
CA LEU A 173 12.10 -20.08 -12.43
C LEU A 173 11.61 -19.18 -13.57
N SER A 174 10.73 -18.21 -13.25
CA SER A 174 10.26 -17.23 -14.22
C SER A 174 11.30 -16.11 -14.40
N PRO A 175 11.83 -15.91 -15.62
CA PRO A 175 12.75 -14.80 -15.87
C PRO A 175 12.10 -13.42 -15.67
N VAL A 176 10.77 -13.31 -15.86
CA VAL A 176 10.03 -12.09 -15.60
C VAL A 176 9.98 -11.77 -14.10
N ALA A 177 9.73 -12.77 -13.24
CA ALA A 177 9.76 -12.62 -11.79
C ALA A 177 11.15 -12.20 -11.30
N ALA A 178 12.20 -12.86 -11.78
CA ALA A 178 13.58 -12.52 -11.45
C ALA A 178 13.93 -11.08 -11.87
N LEU A 179 13.52 -10.66 -13.09
CA LEU A 179 13.75 -9.30 -13.58
C LEU A 179 12.99 -8.25 -12.77
N LEU A 180 11.72 -8.50 -12.40
CA LEU A 180 10.93 -7.60 -11.56
C LEU A 180 11.58 -7.42 -10.19
N THR A 181 11.98 -8.52 -9.55
CA THR A 181 12.66 -8.48 -8.24
C THR A 181 14.01 -7.77 -8.34
N TRP A 182 14.80 -8.02 -9.37
CA TRP A 182 16.05 -7.31 -9.61
C TRP A 182 15.81 -5.80 -9.79
N GLY A 183 14.80 -5.44 -10.59
CA GLY A 183 14.43 -4.03 -10.81
C GLY A 183 14.00 -3.34 -9.52
N ALA A 184 13.19 -3.99 -8.68
CA ALA A 184 12.77 -3.45 -7.40
C ALA A 184 13.97 -3.19 -6.46
N LEU A 185 14.91 -4.12 -6.38
CA LEU A 185 16.07 -4.00 -5.49
C LEU A 185 17.11 -3.00 -5.98
N HIS A 186 17.39 -2.96 -7.29
CA HIS A 186 18.52 -2.20 -7.84
C HIS A 186 18.13 -0.87 -8.49
N LEU A 187 16.97 -0.80 -9.13
CA LEU A 187 16.53 0.45 -9.77
C LEU A 187 15.73 1.33 -8.81
N VAL A 188 14.68 0.76 -8.19
CA VAL A 188 13.84 1.50 -7.23
C VAL A 188 14.57 1.73 -5.90
N GLY A 189 15.27 0.72 -5.40
CA GLY A 189 16.12 0.78 -4.20
C GLY A 189 17.45 1.50 -4.39
N GLY A 190 17.80 1.92 -5.62
CA GLY A 190 19.03 2.63 -5.95
C GLY A 190 19.12 4.04 -5.32
N ASP A 191 20.27 4.67 -5.47
CA ASP A 191 20.47 6.05 -5.02
C ASP A 191 19.64 7.07 -5.83
N ALA A 192 19.56 8.30 -5.36
CA ALA A 192 18.79 9.36 -5.99
C ALA A 192 19.22 9.65 -7.44
N LYS A 193 20.53 9.54 -7.73
CA LYS A 193 21.10 9.74 -9.06
C LYS A 193 20.64 8.63 -10.02
N THR A 194 20.70 7.38 -9.58
CA THR A 194 20.22 6.22 -10.33
C THR A 194 18.73 6.35 -10.60
N ARG A 195 17.88 6.65 -9.61
CA ARG A 195 16.45 6.84 -9.79
C ARG A 195 16.11 7.94 -10.80
N LYS A 196 16.80 9.09 -10.71
CA LYS A 196 16.61 10.19 -11.69
C LYS A 196 16.95 9.74 -13.11
N ARG A 197 18.07 9.05 -13.30
CA ARG A 197 18.49 8.53 -14.61
C ARG A 197 17.50 7.51 -15.17
N VAL A 198 17.02 6.59 -14.33
CA VAL A 198 16.00 5.61 -14.74
C VAL A 198 14.72 6.32 -15.19
N HIS A 199 14.25 7.31 -14.44
CA HIS A 199 13.07 8.09 -14.82
C HIS A 199 13.23 8.82 -16.17
N GLU A 200 14.38 9.43 -16.41
CA GLU A 200 14.71 10.11 -17.67
C GLU A 200 14.70 9.11 -18.86
N ILE A 201 15.31 7.93 -18.67
CA ILE A 201 15.33 6.86 -19.69
C ILE A 201 13.92 6.36 -19.97
N GLN A 202 13.13 6.08 -18.92
CA GLN A 202 11.74 5.64 -19.06
C GLN A 202 10.90 6.66 -19.83
N LYS A 203 11.03 7.95 -19.52
CA LYS A 203 10.33 9.03 -20.23
C LYS A 203 10.69 9.05 -21.71
N THR A 204 11.99 9.00 -22.01
CA THR A 204 12.47 9.00 -23.40
C THR A 204 11.97 7.78 -24.18
N ALA A 205 12.04 6.59 -23.58
CA ALA A 205 11.54 5.36 -24.18
C ALA A 205 10.01 5.41 -24.41
N TYR A 206 9.26 5.90 -23.42
CA TYR A 206 7.82 6.07 -23.54
C TYR A 206 7.43 7.04 -24.67
N GLU A 207 8.08 8.20 -24.73
CA GLU A 207 7.83 9.20 -25.78
C GLU A 207 8.15 8.66 -27.18
N ALA A 208 9.26 7.91 -27.32
CA ALA A 208 9.63 7.26 -28.57
C ALA A 208 8.62 6.21 -29.00
N THR A 209 8.19 5.36 -28.06
CA THR A 209 7.18 4.31 -28.29
C THR A 209 5.83 4.93 -28.70
N LEU A 210 5.37 5.97 -27.98
CA LEU A 210 4.14 6.67 -28.35
C LEU A 210 4.18 7.21 -29.77
N LYS A 211 5.29 7.85 -30.14
CA LYS A 211 5.47 8.40 -31.49
C LYS A 211 5.40 7.30 -32.56
N GLU A 212 5.96 6.13 -32.28
CA GLU A 212 5.92 4.99 -33.19
C GLU A 212 4.50 4.40 -33.30
N ILE A 213 3.80 4.23 -32.19
CA ILE A 213 2.40 3.77 -32.16
C ILE A 213 1.48 4.75 -32.88
N ASP A 214 1.63 6.05 -32.64
CA ASP A 214 0.86 7.10 -33.31
C ASP A 214 1.10 7.07 -34.84
N ALA A 215 2.33 6.80 -35.28
CA ALA A 215 2.66 6.68 -36.72
C ALA A 215 1.97 5.49 -37.40
N HIS A 216 1.63 4.43 -36.66
CA HIS A 216 0.85 3.30 -37.20
C HIS A 216 -0.65 3.60 -37.32
N GLY A 217 -1.16 4.70 -36.73
CA GLY A 217 -2.57 5.09 -36.80
C GLY A 217 -3.56 4.14 -36.11
N LEU A 218 -3.06 3.24 -35.25
CA LEU A 218 -3.88 2.20 -34.60
C LEU A 218 -4.76 2.74 -33.46
N GLU A 219 -4.36 3.85 -32.86
CA GLU A 219 -5.03 4.42 -31.69
C GLU A 219 -6.03 5.53 -32.04
N THR A 220 -6.12 5.95 -33.28
CA THR A 220 -7.04 7.01 -33.73
C THR A 220 -8.05 6.48 -34.73
N ASN A 221 -9.32 6.89 -34.59
CA ASN A 221 -10.35 6.58 -35.57
C ASN A 221 -10.44 7.70 -36.64
N ASP A 222 -11.26 7.50 -37.66
CA ASP A 222 -11.47 8.44 -38.76
C ASP A 222 -11.97 9.84 -38.32
N LYS A 223 -12.46 9.96 -37.07
CA LYS A 223 -12.90 11.24 -36.49
C LYS A 223 -11.79 11.92 -35.67
N GLY A 224 -10.59 11.34 -35.62
CA GLY A 224 -9.47 11.85 -34.85
C GLY A 224 -9.57 11.57 -33.32
N TRP A 225 -10.51 10.73 -32.92
CA TRP A 225 -10.60 10.32 -31.49
C TRP A 225 -9.59 9.23 -31.20
N ARG A 226 -8.85 9.39 -30.11
CA ARG A 226 -7.89 8.40 -29.62
C ARG A 226 -8.59 7.35 -28.76
N HIS A 227 -8.19 6.08 -28.90
CA HIS A 227 -8.61 5.02 -28.00
C HIS A 227 -8.05 5.28 -26.58
N GLU A 228 -8.92 5.17 -25.58
CA GLU A 228 -8.50 5.22 -24.18
C GLU A 228 -8.11 3.84 -23.67
N GLN A 229 -8.84 2.81 -24.11
CA GLN A 229 -8.60 1.41 -23.74
C GLN A 229 -9.01 0.47 -24.88
N LEU A 230 -8.24 -0.62 -25.05
CA LEU A 230 -8.56 -1.74 -25.94
C LEU A 230 -8.94 -2.96 -25.08
N TYR A 231 -10.12 -3.52 -25.34
CA TYR A 231 -10.58 -4.73 -24.68
C TYR A 231 -10.46 -5.92 -25.61
N TYR A 232 -9.70 -6.92 -25.21
CA TYR A 232 -9.54 -8.17 -25.94
C TYR A 232 -10.51 -9.21 -25.40
N VAL A 233 -11.16 -9.95 -26.28
CA VAL A 233 -12.07 -11.03 -25.94
C VAL A 233 -11.72 -12.27 -26.77
N VAL A 234 -11.86 -13.43 -26.15
CA VAL A 234 -11.72 -14.70 -26.87
C VAL A 234 -12.93 -14.88 -27.77
N GLU A 235 -12.72 -15.30 -29.02
CA GLU A 235 -13.79 -15.60 -29.97
C GLU A 235 -13.82 -17.09 -30.29
N ALA A 236 -15.01 -17.63 -30.48
CA ALA A 236 -15.22 -19.00 -30.96
C ALA A 236 -16.12 -19.00 -32.20
N LYS A 237 -15.83 -19.90 -33.15
CA LYS A 237 -16.66 -20.08 -34.34
C LYS A 237 -17.92 -20.88 -33.99
N SER A 238 -19.09 -20.31 -34.22
CA SER A 238 -20.36 -20.98 -34.01
C SER A 238 -20.54 -22.13 -35.02
N PRO A 239 -20.74 -23.38 -34.57
CA PRO A 239 -20.95 -24.50 -35.48
C PRO A 239 -22.27 -24.40 -36.26
N ALA A 240 -23.26 -23.69 -35.73
CA ALA A 240 -24.56 -23.53 -36.38
C ALA A 240 -24.58 -22.44 -37.47
N THR A 241 -23.82 -21.36 -37.29
CA THR A 241 -23.87 -20.20 -38.20
C THR A 241 -22.56 -19.94 -38.95
N GLY A 242 -21.47 -20.56 -38.51
CA GLY A 242 -20.12 -20.32 -39.05
C GLY A 242 -19.52 -18.97 -38.68
N LEU A 243 -20.20 -18.14 -37.92
CA LEU A 243 -19.74 -16.81 -37.50
C LEU A 243 -18.84 -16.91 -36.27
N TRP A 244 -17.87 -16.02 -36.18
CA TRP A 244 -17.10 -15.81 -34.98
C TRP A 244 -17.92 -15.06 -33.94
N VAL A 245 -18.03 -15.60 -32.73
CA VAL A 245 -18.82 -15.05 -31.63
C VAL A 245 -17.86 -14.76 -30.47
N PRO A 246 -17.85 -13.52 -29.98
CA PRO A 246 -17.03 -13.17 -28.82
C PRO A 246 -17.60 -13.78 -27.54
N LEU A 247 -16.72 -14.41 -26.76
CA LEU A 247 -17.03 -15.11 -25.52
C LEU A 247 -16.71 -14.19 -24.32
N ALA A 248 -17.54 -13.17 -24.11
CA ALA A 248 -17.39 -12.29 -22.95
C ALA A 248 -18.40 -12.66 -21.86
N PRO A 249 -17.98 -12.75 -20.59
CA PRO A 249 -18.88 -13.06 -19.46
C PRO A 249 -19.87 -11.94 -19.17
N ALA A 250 -19.51 -10.70 -19.53
CA ALA A 250 -20.37 -9.52 -19.43
C ALA A 250 -20.01 -8.51 -20.52
N TRP A 251 -21.00 -7.74 -20.94
CA TRP A 251 -20.84 -6.62 -21.90
C TRP A 251 -20.81 -5.26 -21.20
N VAL A 252 -20.98 -5.23 -19.87
CA VAL A 252 -20.88 -4.01 -19.07
C VAL A 252 -19.41 -3.68 -18.85
N ILE A 253 -18.97 -2.53 -19.38
CA ILE A 253 -17.61 -2.01 -19.23
C ILE A 253 -17.50 -1.21 -17.93
N SER A 254 -18.52 -0.41 -17.59
CA SER A 254 -18.55 0.39 -16.38
C SER A 254 -19.99 0.64 -15.93
N GLU A 255 -20.32 0.15 -14.75
CA GLU A 255 -21.60 0.46 -14.11
C GLU A 255 -21.68 1.92 -13.69
N LYS A 256 -20.59 2.46 -13.14
CA LYS A 256 -20.48 3.85 -12.70
C LYS A 256 -20.77 4.85 -13.82
N TYR A 257 -20.24 4.61 -15.00
CA TYR A 257 -20.41 5.48 -16.19
C TYR A 257 -21.52 5.00 -17.14
N ARG A 258 -22.20 3.90 -16.80
CA ARG A 258 -23.28 3.28 -17.60
C ARG A 258 -22.84 2.98 -19.04
N VAL A 259 -21.64 2.42 -19.18
CA VAL A 259 -21.04 2.09 -20.50
C VAL A 259 -21.10 0.59 -20.70
N CYS A 260 -21.61 0.16 -21.85
CA CYS A 260 -21.59 -1.22 -22.30
C CYS A 260 -20.97 -1.34 -23.70
N ALA A 261 -20.37 -2.51 -23.98
CA ALA A 261 -19.90 -2.85 -25.32
C ALA A 261 -21.08 -3.18 -26.23
N VAL A 262 -21.01 -2.72 -27.48
CA VAL A 262 -22.00 -3.02 -28.52
C VAL A 262 -21.31 -3.80 -29.64
N ILE A 263 -21.83 -5.01 -29.92
CA ILE A 263 -21.33 -5.83 -31.02
C ILE A 263 -21.82 -5.22 -32.34
N LYS A 264 -20.87 -4.92 -33.23
CA LYS A 264 -21.20 -4.58 -34.61
C LYS A 264 -20.78 -5.75 -35.51
N LYS A 265 -21.70 -6.21 -36.33
CA LYS A 265 -21.38 -7.19 -37.35
C LYS A 265 -20.49 -6.53 -38.39
N ASN A 266 -19.28 -7.01 -38.57
CA ASN A 266 -18.46 -6.57 -39.70
C ASN A 266 -19.17 -7.04 -40.99
N ALA A 267 -19.38 -6.12 -41.94
CA ALA A 267 -19.72 -6.51 -43.29
C ALA A 267 -18.54 -7.32 -43.82
N ALA A 268 -18.80 -8.55 -44.24
CA ALA A 268 -17.82 -9.44 -44.84
C ALA A 268 -17.34 -8.85 -46.17
#